data_3c9db8d2179e74b22149ad23bcb82e14
#
_entry.id   3c9db8d2179e74b22149ad23bcb82e14
#
_cell.length_a   1.000
_cell.length_b   1.000
_cell.length_c   1.000
_cell.angle_alpha   90.00
_cell.angle_beta   90.00
_cell.angle_gamma   90.00
#
_symmetry.space_group_name_H-M   'P 1'
#
loop_
_entity.id
_entity.type
_entity.pdbx_description
1 polymer ?
#
loop_
_entity_poly.entity_id
_entity_poly.type
_entity_poly.pdbx_seq_one_letter_code
_entity_poly.pdbx_strand_id
1 'polypeptide(L)'
;SKEMQILENIKIILALGKIGFDGYLKYIRTSYSIKMKDYPFGHNKRYNLPNGKILWASYHPSPRNVNTGRINKEMMVKLMKNIKRELNDENY
;
A
#
# COMPACT_ATOMS: atom_id res chain seq x y z
N SER A 1 13.50 18.04 4.27
CA SER A 1 13.02 18.64 3.02
C SER A 1 11.50 18.74 3.03
N LYS A 2 10.97 19.53 2.10
CA LYS A 2 9.54 19.68 1.96
C LYS A 2 8.86 18.35 1.66
N GLU A 3 9.51 17.52 0.87
CA GLU A 3 8.98 16.19 0.53
C GLU A 3 8.87 15.30 1.76
N MET A 4 9.85 15.35 2.63
CA MET A 4 9.82 14.57 3.87
C MET A 4 8.72 15.04 4.79
N GLN A 5 8.47 16.34 4.86
CA GLN A 5 7.39 16.89 5.68
C GLN A 5 6.03 16.43 5.17
N ILE A 6 5.84 16.38 3.85
CA ILE A 6 4.61 15.89 3.25
C ILE A 6 4.41 14.42 3.59
N LEU A 7 5.49 13.62 3.50
CA LEU A 7 5.43 12.19 3.80
C LEU A 7 5.09 11.92 5.27
N GLU A 8 5.53 12.76 6.18
CA GLU A 8 5.22 12.60 7.60
C GLU A 8 3.73 12.73 7.87
N ASN A 9 3.02 13.50 7.06
CA ASN A 9 1.59 13.69 7.22
C ASN A 9 0.75 12.64 6.51
N ILE A 10 1.38 11.79 5.69
CA ILE A 10 0.68 10.73 4.98
C ILE A 10 0.55 9.52 5.88
N LYS A 11 -0.68 9.11 6.14
CA LYS A 11 -0.96 7.94 6.97
C LYS A 11 -1.13 6.68 6.14
N ILE A 12 -1.48 6.82 4.87
CA ILE A 12 -1.74 5.69 3.98
C ILE A 12 -0.69 5.65 2.88
N ILE A 13 -0.13 4.46 2.68
CA ILE A 13 0.86 4.21 1.64
C ILE A 13 0.31 3.14 0.71
N LEU A 14 0.31 3.43 -0.58
CA LEU A 14 -0.12 2.48 -1.59
C LEU A 14 1.12 1.94 -2.32
N ALA A 15 1.36 0.65 -2.19
CA ALA A 15 2.45 -0.03 -2.88
C ALA A 15 1.91 -0.71 -4.13
N LEU A 16 2.45 -0.34 -5.29
CA LEU A 16 2.09 -0.94 -6.57
C LEU A 16 3.07 -2.06 -6.88
N GLY A 17 2.59 -3.29 -6.83
CA GLY A 17 3.39 -4.47 -7.11
C GLY A 17 4.18 -4.96 -5.91
N LYS A 18 4.62 -6.22 -6.01
CA LYS A 18 5.32 -6.88 -4.90
C LYS A 18 6.67 -6.23 -4.59
N ILE A 19 7.37 -5.75 -5.61
CA ILE A 19 8.69 -5.14 -5.42
C ILE A 19 8.57 -3.88 -4.55
N GLY A 20 7.61 -3.01 -4.85
CA GLY A 20 7.36 -1.82 -4.04
C GLY A 20 6.88 -2.16 -2.64
N PHE A 21 6.01 -3.16 -2.53
CA PHE A 21 5.49 -3.63 -1.26
C PHE A 21 6.60 -4.14 -0.36
N ASP A 22 7.41 -5.07 -0.87
CA ASP A 22 8.52 -5.64 -0.11
C ASP A 22 9.57 -4.59 0.23
N GLY A 23 9.83 -3.67 -0.70
CA GLY A 23 10.79 -2.59 -0.49
C GLY A 23 10.40 -1.69 0.67
N TYR A 24 9.13 -1.35 0.77
CA TYR A 24 8.64 -0.51 1.86
C TYR A 24 8.75 -1.25 3.20
N LEU A 25 8.40 -2.54 3.24
CA LEU A 25 8.53 -3.32 4.46
C LEU A 25 9.97 -3.46 4.91
N LYS A 26 10.91 -3.64 3.96
CA LYS A 26 12.34 -3.68 4.28
C LYS A 26 12.82 -2.37 4.88
N TYR A 27 12.29 -1.25 4.36
CA TYR A 27 12.62 0.06 4.88
C TYR A 27 12.16 0.19 6.33
N ILE A 28 10.92 -0.22 6.63
CA ILE A 28 10.39 -0.14 7.99
C ILE A 28 11.14 -1.07 8.93
N ARG A 29 11.57 -2.22 8.43
CA ARG A 29 12.30 -3.20 9.24
C ARG A 29 13.61 -2.67 9.79
N THR A 30 14.16 -1.61 9.19
CA THR A 30 15.38 -0.99 9.72
C THR A 30 15.14 -0.29 11.06
N SER A 31 13.92 0.11 11.35
CA SER A 31 13.58 0.84 12.57
C SER A 31 12.60 0.08 13.48
N TYR A 32 11.90 -0.91 12.94
CA TYR A 32 10.87 -1.65 13.68
C TYR A 32 11.09 -3.15 13.53
N SER A 33 10.79 -3.88 14.59
CA SER A 33 10.96 -5.34 14.57
C SER A 33 9.73 -5.98 13.94
N ILE A 34 9.77 -6.18 12.62
CA ILE A 34 8.69 -6.83 11.87
C ILE A 34 9.22 -8.05 11.14
N LYS A 35 8.30 -8.98 10.85
CA LYS A 35 8.60 -10.17 10.06
C LYS A 35 7.87 -10.06 8.73
N MET A 36 8.60 -10.19 7.62
CA MET A 36 8.02 -10.08 6.28
C MET A 36 6.89 -11.08 6.06
N LYS A 37 6.99 -12.26 6.66
CA LYS A 37 5.97 -13.30 6.51
C LYS A 37 4.61 -12.92 7.11
N ASP A 38 4.58 -11.93 8.01
CA ASP A 38 3.33 -11.46 8.61
C ASP A 38 2.56 -10.54 7.67
N TYR A 39 3.17 -10.15 6.55
CA TYR A 39 2.59 -9.24 5.58
C TYR A 39 2.62 -9.84 4.18
N PRO A 40 1.83 -10.90 3.92
CA PRO A 40 1.80 -11.49 2.58
C PRO A 40 1.23 -10.52 1.56
N PHE A 41 1.87 -10.45 0.39
CA PHE A 41 1.44 -9.57 -0.68
C PHE A 41 0.16 -10.10 -1.35
N GLY A 42 -0.72 -9.18 -1.70
CA GLY A 42 -1.92 -9.50 -2.46
C GLY A 42 -2.64 -8.21 -2.83
N HIS A 43 -3.44 -8.27 -3.90
CA HIS A 43 -4.19 -7.09 -4.33
C HIS A 43 -5.27 -6.73 -3.30
N ASN A 44 -5.38 -5.43 -3.02
CA ASN A 44 -6.38 -4.89 -2.08
C ASN A 44 -6.16 -5.38 -0.64
N LYS A 45 -4.92 -5.73 -0.30
CA LYS A 45 -4.54 -6.06 1.07
C LYS A 45 -4.21 -4.79 1.85
N ARG A 46 -4.60 -4.79 3.10
CA ARG A 46 -4.41 -3.63 3.99
C ARG A 46 -3.75 -4.08 5.28
N TYR A 47 -2.70 -3.38 5.69
CA TYR A 47 -1.96 -3.70 6.92
C TYR A 47 -1.72 -2.46 7.75
N ASN A 48 -1.95 -2.57 9.05
CA ASN A 48 -1.53 -1.54 10.01
C ASN A 48 -0.07 -1.80 10.36
N LEU A 49 0.75 -0.76 10.23
CA LEU A 49 2.18 -0.87 10.46
C LEU A 49 2.55 -0.26 11.82
N PRO A 50 3.68 -0.73 12.43
CA PRO A 50 4.09 -0.23 13.74
C PRO A 50 4.49 1.25 13.74
N ASN A 51 4.77 1.83 12.57
CA ASN A 51 5.08 3.26 12.47
C ASN A 51 3.84 4.15 12.44
N GLY A 52 2.65 3.58 12.66
CA GLY A 52 1.40 4.32 12.66
C GLY A 52 0.79 4.54 11.28
N LYS A 53 1.41 3.99 10.24
CA LYS A 53 0.92 4.13 8.87
C LYS A 53 0.16 2.89 8.44
N ILE A 54 -0.65 3.03 7.40
CA ILE A 54 -1.43 1.94 6.82
C ILE A 54 -0.88 1.65 5.44
N LEU A 55 -0.55 0.40 5.19
CA LEU A 55 -0.01 -0.04 3.90
C LEU A 55 -1.09 -0.77 3.12
N TRP A 56 -1.44 -0.22 1.96
CA TRP A 56 -2.31 -0.86 0.99
C TRP A 56 -1.47 -1.46 -0.13
N ALA A 57 -1.85 -2.63 -0.60
CA ALA A 57 -1.14 -3.32 -1.67
C ALA A 57 -2.03 -3.48 -2.89
N SER A 58 -1.45 -3.33 -4.06
CA SER A 58 -2.12 -3.51 -5.33
C SER A 58 -1.21 -4.25 -6.29
N TYR A 59 -1.79 -5.02 -7.19
CA TYR A 59 -1.05 -5.55 -8.33
C TYR A 59 -0.60 -4.38 -9.20
N HIS A 60 0.61 -4.49 -9.74
CA HIS A 60 1.12 -3.48 -10.66
C HIS A 60 0.27 -3.49 -11.93
N PRO A 61 -0.28 -2.33 -12.36
CA PRO A 61 -1.13 -2.28 -13.57
C PRO A 61 -0.30 -2.32 -14.85
N SER A 62 0.42 -3.43 -15.06
CA SER A 62 1.20 -3.66 -16.26
C SER A 62 0.34 -4.32 -17.34
N PRO A 63 0.71 -4.21 -18.61
CA PRO A 63 -0.03 -4.90 -19.68
C PRO A 63 -0.16 -6.41 -19.43
N ARG A 64 0.89 -7.02 -18.88
CA ARG A 64 0.86 -8.45 -18.55
C ARG A 64 -0.22 -8.78 -17.54
N ASN A 65 -0.32 -7.99 -16.45
CA ASN A 65 -1.32 -8.25 -15.41
C ASN A 65 -2.74 -7.97 -15.93
N VAL A 66 -2.90 -6.95 -16.75
CA VAL A 66 -4.19 -6.65 -17.36
C VAL A 66 -4.61 -7.76 -18.32
N ASN A 67 -3.69 -8.21 -19.17
CA ASN A 67 -3.98 -9.24 -20.19
C ASN A 67 -4.26 -10.60 -19.57
N THR A 68 -3.67 -10.91 -18.43
CA THR A 68 -3.90 -12.20 -17.75
C THR A 68 -5.08 -12.15 -16.77
N GLY A 69 -5.76 -11.00 -16.67
CA GLY A 69 -6.90 -10.84 -15.77
C GLY A 69 -6.58 -10.70 -14.31
N ARG A 70 -5.29 -10.54 -13.95
CA ARG A 70 -4.90 -10.34 -12.55
C ARG A 70 -5.37 -9.01 -12.00
N ILE A 71 -5.49 -8.01 -12.89
CA ILE A 71 -5.97 -6.71 -12.50
C ILE A 71 -6.85 -6.16 -13.63
N ASN A 72 -7.91 -5.46 -13.28
CA ASN A 72 -8.78 -4.80 -14.24
C ASN A 72 -9.24 -3.46 -13.67
N LYS A 73 -9.96 -2.69 -14.49
CA LYS A 73 -10.42 -1.36 -14.10
C LYS A 73 -11.29 -1.40 -12.85
N GLU A 74 -12.18 -2.38 -12.75
CA GLU A 74 -13.09 -2.48 -11.60
C GLU A 74 -12.31 -2.72 -10.30
N MET A 75 -11.29 -3.57 -10.37
CA MET A 75 -10.44 -3.85 -9.19
C MET A 75 -9.72 -2.59 -8.74
N MET A 76 -9.21 -1.79 -9.67
CA MET A 76 -8.53 -0.54 -9.33
C MET A 76 -9.50 0.49 -8.76
N VAL A 77 -10.69 0.60 -9.34
CA VAL A 77 -11.70 1.53 -8.82
C VAL A 77 -12.10 1.15 -7.41
N LYS A 78 -12.32 -0.13 -7.15
CA LYS A 78 -12.70 -0.61 -5.82
C LYS A 78 -11.60 -0.31 -4.80
N LEU A 79 -10.34 -0.56 -5.17
CA LEU A 79 -9.20 -0.27 -4.31
C LEU A 79 -9.12 1.21 -3.97
N MET A 80 -9.24 2.07 -4.97
CA MET A 80 -9.16 3.52 -4.76
C MET A 80 -10.32 4.03 -3.92
N LYS A 81 -11.51 3.46 -4.08
CA LYS A 81 -12.66 3.82 -3.24
C LYS A 81 -12.42 3.43 -1.78
N ASN A 82 -11.83 2.26 -1.54
CA ASN A 82 -11.53 1.81 -0.19
C ASN A 82 -10.52 2.75 0.47
N ILE A 83 -9.48 3.14 -0.26
CA ILE A 83 -8.46 4.06 0.26
C ILE A 83 -9.07 5.43 0.53
N LYS A 84 -9.88 5.93 -0.39
CA LYS A 84 -10.53 7.23 -0.23
C LYS A 84 -11.45 7.26 0.98
N ARG A 85 -12.20 6.19 1.20
CA ARG A 85 -13.07 6.08 2.37
C ARG A 85 -12.27 6.13 3.65
N GLU A 86 -11.15 5.43 3.70
CA GLU A 86 -10.27 5.41 4.87
C GLU A 86 -9.67 6.78 5.14
N LEU A 87 -9.25 7.50 4.09
CA LEU A 87 -8.75 8.86 4.23
C LEU A 87 -9.81 9.81 4.79
N ASN A 88 -11.05 9.68 4.33
CA ASN A 88 -12.13 10.52 4.83
C ASN A 88 -12.44 10.23 6.29
N ASP A 89 -12.44 8.95 6.68
CA ASP A 89 -12.70 8.56 8.07
C ASP A 89 -11.63 9.12 9.00
N GLU A 90 -10.38 9.20 8.55
CA GLU A 90 -9.29 9.70 9.36
C GLU A 90 -9.25 11.22 9.48
N ASN A 91 -9.96 11.92 8.62
CA ASN A 91 -10.01 13.38 8.67
C ASN A 91 -11.00 13.91 9.72
N TYR A 92 -11.69 13.01 10.39
CA TYR A 92 -12.57 13.37 11.51
C TYR A 92 -11.90 13.08 12.87
#